data_a395fab331f3d2b9699aed034a0b86bc
#
_entry.id   a395fab331f3d2b9699aed034a0b86bc
#
_cell.length_a   1.000
_cell.length_b   1.000
_cell.length_c   1.000
_cell.angle_alpha   90.00
_cell.angle_beta   90.00
_cell.angle_gamma   90.00
#
_symmetry.space_group_name_H-M   'P 1'
#
loop_
_entity.id
_entity.type
_entity.pdbx_description
1 polymer ?
#
loop_
_entity_poly.entity_id
_entity_poly.type
_entity_poly.pdbx_seq_one_letter_code
_entity_poly.pdbx_strand_id
1 'polypeptide(L)'
;MDIKAKVILSVIVAIFVVHSLSLNFTQDDAFISYRYVKNFINGKGLVFNPSERVEGYTNFFWIILLSIFAKFGLDVIVVSKILGIASGCIALFLLYRISALIFQTKNKFTAPTRVVTRSPQTWFFPLFPSLLLASNSAFAYWSISGLETAFFVMAVLLSVYFYLINHRLVIVFTALSTLVRPEGVLVFVIILLHQLLTRKDQSKDYLFFLAGFLALLLPFFIFKILYYGDILPNSFYAKTGFSLEYIKSGLEYFWLFSRHYALWGILYLLPLLFYKNLDEKEQLFLSFIYIYTLYVILIGGDVLMVHRFFLPILPFLYLFYTLSIGRLFLTFKRRSLAIFISLSLIFSLSAVTLLVPYKWISGVRKTEKSFVEKMKFWAENINDSYGSNFTIATVTIGALSYYLDAKVVDMLGLTDKYISRHPEKIPGMVSSWKELKFNSQYLLSLDPDFILFSTERKPSAPAERALFLNSKFRENYYLIVFRKKNTLFAIFKRKGVYQKENRVFKEIEFMNLYNEALNLQNAGDYRGAIEKLKRVAQIGPSDFAWVYTSIGEQYYFLNDYSQGEKYLKKAIEMDDYCVDAHFFLSKIYLNGNMNLEAQQEEEKIRKYSPSLFGLKGR
;
A
#
# COMPACT_ATOMS: atom_id res chain seq x y z
N MET A 1 -32.16 13.59 18.11
CA MET A 1 -31.47 14.42 17.10
C MET A 1 -32.47 15.38 16.53
N ASP A 2 -32.17 16.71 16.54
CA ASP A 2 -33.00 17.74 15.95
C ASP A 2 -33.12 17.55 14.43
N ILE A 3 -34.26 17.90 13.82
CA ILE A 3 -34.51 17.76 12.38
C ILE A 3 -33.44 18.51 11.57
N LYS A 4 -33.05 19.73 12.00
CA LYS A 4 -31.99 20.51 11.36
C LYS A 4 -30.65 19.76 11.33
N ALA A 5 -30.28 19.13 12.45
CA ALA A 5 -29.04 18.34 12.53
C ALA A 5 -29.09 17.09 11.66
N LYS A 6 -30.26 16.45 11.50
CA LYS A 6 -30.44 15.34 10.58
C LYS A 6 -30.20 15.75 9.14
N VAL A 7 -30.85 16.85 8.71
CA VAL A 7 -30.71 17.35 7.34
C VAL A 7 -29.26 17.71 7.01
N ILE A 8 -28.60 18.48 7.89
CA ILE A 8 -27.19 18.86 7.64
C ILE A 8 -26.26 17.66 7.65
N LEU A 9 -26.44 16.71 8.56
CA LEU A 9 -25.63 15.49 8.57
C LEU A 9 -25.82 14.68 7.27
N SER A 10 -27.06 14.59 6.75
CA SER A 10 -27.32 13.95 5.47
C SER A 10 -26.60 14.64 4.31
N VAL A 11 -26.55 15.98 4.32
CA VAL A 11 -25.79 16.77 3.33
C VAL A 11 -24.28 16.48 3.45
N ILE A 12 -23.74 16.45 4.69
CA ILE A 12 -22.33 16.12 4.94
C ILE A 12 -21.99 14.72 4.40
N VAL A 13 -22.87 13.73 4.65
CA VAL A 13 -22.71 12.36 4.13
C VAL A 13 -22.76 12.33 2.60
N ALA A 14 -23.69 13.07 1.99
CA ALA A 14 -23.77 13.16 0.53
C ALA A 14 -22.50 13.78 -0.08
N ILE A 15 -21.98 14.86 0.50
CA ILE A 15 -20.70 15.46 0.10
C ILE A 15 -19.56 14.44 0.18
N PHE A 16 -19.47 13.68 1.27
CA PHE A 16 -18.45 12.64 1.44
C PHE A 16 -18.56 11.54 0.39
N VAL A 17 -19.78 11.07 0.08
CA VAL A 17 -20.00 10.04 -0.96
C VAL A 17 -19.55 10.57 -2.32
N VAL A 18 -19.95 11.78 -2.70
CA VAL A 18 -19.54 12.42 -3.96
C VAL A 18 -18.01 12.59 -4.01
N HIS A 19 -17.40 13.06 -2.90
CA HIS A 19 -15.94 13.21 -2.80
C HIS A 19 -15.23 11.87 -2.99
N SER A 20 -15.66 10.80 -2.30
CA SER A 20 -15.07 9.46 -2.45
C SER A 20 -15.23 8.91 -3.87
N LEU A 21 -16.43 9.02 -4.46
CA LEU A 21 -16.69 8.57 -5.84
C LEU A 21 -15.86 9.33 -6.87
N SER A 22 -15.59 10.63 -6.66
CA SER A 22 -14.75 11.43 -7.56
C SER A 22 -13.30 10.91 -7.64
N LEU A 23 -12.84 10.20 -6.61
CA LEU A 23 -11.49 9.62 -6.53
C LEU A 23 -11.39 8.21 -7.10
N ASN A 24 -12.43 7.64 -7.69
CA ASN A 24 -12.55 6.25 -8.12
C ASN A 24 -11.25 5.60 -8.64
N PHE A 25 -10.70 4.67 -7.87
CA PHE A 25 -9.55 3.82 -8.17
C PHE A 25 -9.59 2.57 -7.29
N THR A 26 -8.66 1.64 -7.49
CA THR A 26 -8.44 0.50 -6.59
C THR A 26 -6.94 0.45 -6.28
N GLN A 27 -6.61 0.28 -5.01
CA GLN A 27 -5.23 0.14 -4.55
C GLN A 27 -4.68 -1.23 -4.94
N ASP A 28 -3.42 -1.30 -5.39
CA ASP A 28 -2.80 -2.59 -5.79
C ASP A 28 -2.81 -3.62 -4.66
N ASP A 29 -2.48 -3.22 -3.43
CA ASP A 29 -2.49 -4.10 -2.25
C ASP A 29 -3.88 -4.72 -1.97
N ALA A 30 -5.00 -4.11 -2.40
CA ALA A 30 -6.32 -4.68 -2.22
C ALA A 30 -6.48 -6.02 -2.98
N PHE A 31 -5.80 -6.14 -4.11
CA PHE A 31 -5.86 -7.35 -4.92
C PHE A 31 -5.17 -8.55 -4.26
N ILE A 32 -4.24 -8.33 -3.33
CA ILE A 32 -3.70 -9.41 -2.50
C ILE A 32 -4.85 -10.06 -1.73
N SER A 33 -5.67 -9.26 -1.03
CA SER A 33 -6.85 -9.75 -0.30
C SER A 33 -7.87 -10.40 -1.25
N TYR A 34 -8.10 -9.83 -2.44
CA TYR A 34 -9.02 -10.39 -3.42
C TYR A 34 -8.55 -11.74 -3.96
N ARG A 35 -7.23 -11.98 -4.08
CA ARG A 35 -6.69 -13.30 -4.44
C ARG A 35 -6.98 -14.33 -3.35
N TYR A 36 -6.85 -13.98 -2.08
CA TYR A 36 -7.27 -14.85 -0.96
C TYR A 36 -8.77 -15.16 -1.02
N VAL A 37 -9.62 -14.15 -1.26
CA VAL A 37 -11.07 -14.33 -1.46
C VAL A 37 -11.35 -15.28 -2.63
N LYS A 38 -10.74 -15.05 -3.82
CA LYS A 38 -10.89 -15.90 -5.01
C LYS A 38 -10.53 -17.35 -4.72
N ASN A 39 -9.42 -17.61 -4.04
CA ASN A 39 -8.98 -18.95 -3.70
C ASN A 39 -9.90 -19.60 -2.65
N PHE A 40 -10.34 -18.84 -1.65
CA PHE A 40 -11.18 -19.34 -0.58
C PHE A 40 -12.57 -19.77 -1.08
N ILE A 41 -13.25 -18.94 -1.89
CA ILE A 41 -14.57 -19.27 -2.43
C ILE A 41 -14.53 -20.42 -3.44
N ASN A 42 -13.37 -20.64 -4.11
CA ASN A 42 -13.14 -21.74 -5.04
C ASN A 42 -12.66 -23.03 -4.36
N GLY A 43 -12.72 -23.12 -3.02
CA GLY A 43 -12.36 -24.32 -2.27
C GLY A 43 -10.86 -24.61 -2.18
N LYS A 44 -9.99 -23.71 -2.64
CA LYS A 44 -8.53 -23.85 -2.56
C LYS A 44 -7.96 -23.52 -1.18
N GLY A 45 -8.81 -23.06 -0.26
CA GLY A 45 -8.45 -22.62 1.09
C GLY A 45 -8.12 -21.11 1.15
N LEU A 46 -7.87 -20.66 2.38
CA LEU A 46 -7.52 -19.24 2.63
C LEU A 46 -6.01 -19.03 2.37
N VAL A 47 -5.62 -19.09 1.11
CA VAL A 47 -4.22 -19.13 0.64
C VAL A 47 -4.00 -18.17 -0.53
N PHE A 48 -2.76 -17.69 -0.66
CA PHE A 48 -2.34 -16.87 -1.81
C PHE A 48 -2.06 -17.75 -3.05
N ASN A 49 -1.25 -18.78 -2.88
CA ASN A 49 -1.06 -19.84 -3.87
C ASN A 49 -1.72 -21.13 -3.37
N PRO A 50 -2.39 -21.90 -4.23
CA PRO A 50 -2.91 -23.21 -3.86
C PRO A 50 -1.81 -24.08 -3.24
N SER A 51 -2.16 -24.83 -2.21
CA SER A 51 -1.28 -25.75 -1.45
C SER A 51 -0.21 -25.07 -0.56
N GLU A 52 -0.11 -23.72 -0.54
CA GLU A 52 0.84 -22.99 0.30
C GLU A 52 0.09 -22.24 1.41
N ARG A 53 0.13 -22.75 2.64
CA ARG A 53 -0.53 -22.11 3.79
C ARG A 53 0.33 -20.99 4.37
N VAL A 54 0.22 -19.80 3.79
CA VAL A 54 0.95 -18.58 4.20
C VAL A 54 -0.06 -17.46 4.44
N GLU A 55 0.00 -16.84 5.63
CA GLU A 55 -0.82 -15.67 5.94
C GLU A 55 -0.09 -14.39 5.50
N GLY A 56 -0.22 -14.03 4.22
CA GLY A 56 0.36 -12.80 3.66
C GLY A 56 -0.47 -11.54 3.87
N TYR A 57 -1.66 -11.66 4.44
CA TYR A 57 -2.57 -10.56 4.75
C TYR A 57 -2.57 -10.24 6.25
N THR A 58 -3.13 -9.08 6.62
CA THR A 58 -3.32 -8.64 8.00
C THR A 58 -4.78 -8.28 8.32
N ASN A 59 -5.68 -8.43 7.35
CA ASN A 59 -7.06 -7.96 7.39
C ASN A 59 -8.06 -9.14 7.32
N PHE A 60 -7.89 -10.11 8.21
CA PHE A 60 -8.66 -11.37 8.23
C PHE A 60 -10.18 -11.15 8.09
N PHE A 61 -10.76 -10.30 8.96
CA PHE A 61 -12.21 -10.06 8.94
C PHE A 61 -12.67 -9.47 7.60
N TRP A 62 -11.87 -8.59 7.00
CA TRP A 62 -12.18 -8.00 5.70
C TRP A 62 -12.27 -9.06 4.59
N ILE A 63 -11.31 -9.99 4.56
CA ILE A 63 -11.31 -11.09 3.59
C ILE A 63 -12.54 -11.99 3.78
N ILE A 64 -12.88 -12.37 5.02
CA ILE A 64 -14.05 -13.19 5.30
C ILE A 64 -15.33 -12.45 4.89
N LEU A 65 -15.46 -11.17 5.24
CA LEU A 65 -16.61 -10.35 4.85
C LEU A 65 -16.78 -10.30 3.33
N LEU A 66 -15.71 -10.01 2.59
CA LEU A 66 -15.72 -9.99 1.12
C LEU A 66 -16.05 -11.37 0.54
N SER A 67 -15.56 -12.44 1.15
CA SER A 67 -15.81 -13.82 0.70
C SER A 67 -17.29 -14.20 0.77
N ILE A 68 -18.02 -13.69 1.78
CA ILE A 68 -19.47 -13.89 1.89
C ILE A 68 -20.17 -13.34 0.65
N PHE A 69 -19.89 -12.10 0.28
CA PHE A 69 -20.52 -11.47 -0.90
C PHE A 69 -20.07 -12.11 -2.22
N ALA A 70 -18.79 -12.43 -2.34
CA ALA A 70 -18.24 -13.08 -3.52
C ALA A 70 -18.83 -14.48 -3.75
N LYS A 71 -19.18 -15.21 -2.68
CA LYS A 71 -19.84 -16.52 -2.76
C LYS A 71 -21.24 -16.42 -3.39
N PHE A 72 -21.91 -15.26 -3.26
CA PHE A 72 -23.18 -14.97 -3.94
C PHE A 72 -22.99 -14.42 -5.37
N GLY A 73 -21.78 -14.47 -5.93
CA GLY A 73 -21.50 -14.03 -7.30
C GLY A 73 -21.30 -12.53 -7.47
N LEU A 74 -21.19 -11.76 -6.37
CA LEU A 74 -20.95 -10.33 -6.44
C LEU A 74 -19.46 -10.03 -6.70
N ASP A 75 -19.18 -9.03 -7.54
CA ASP A 75 -17.83 -8.60 -7.85
C ASP A 75 -17.13 -8.04 -6.58
N VAL A 76 -16.03 -8.66 -6.18
CA VAL A 76 -15.30 -8.33 -4.95
C VAL A 76 -14.75 -6.90 -4.97
N ILE A 77 -14.35 -6.38 -6.14
CA ILE A 77 -13.82 -5.02 -6.29
C ILE A 77 -14.93 -4.00 -6.04
N VAL A 78 -16.10 -4.23 -6.61
CA VAL A 78 -17.28 -3.36 -6.43
C VAL A 78 -17.75 -3.41 -4.98
N VAL A 79 -17.90 -4.62 -4.41
CA VAL A 79 -18.34 -4.80 -3.02
C VAL A 79 -17.41 -4.12 -2.04
N SER A 80 -16.10 -4.27 -2.19
CA SER A 80 -15.12 -3.64 -1.28
C SER A 80 -15.23 -2.11 -1.27
N LYS A 81 -15.46 -1.48 -2.42
CA LYS A 81 -15.69 -0.04 -2.54
C LYS A 81 -16.99 0.40 -1.88
N ILE A 82 -18.07 -0.34 -2.09
CA ILE A 82 -19.36 -0.05 -1.46
C ILE A 82 -19.24 -0.14 0.05
N LEU A 83 -18.64 -1.22 0.57
CA LEU A 83 -18.43 -1.41 2.01
C LEU A 83 -17.50 -0.32 2.60
N GLY A 84 -16.47 0.08 1.88
CA GLY A 84 -15.57 1.16 2.31
C GLY A 84 -16.29 2.50 2.44
N ILE A 85 -17.09 2.90 1.43
CA ILE A 85 -17.90 4.14 1.47
C ILE A 85 -18.97 4.06 2.56
N ALA A 86 -19.68 2.94 2.66
CA ALA A 86 -20.71 2.73 3.69
C ALA A 86 -20.10 2.85 5.10
N SER A 87 -18.92 2.24 5.31
CA SER A 87 -18.17 2.37 6.57
C SER A 87 -17.79 3.82 6.87
N GLY A 88 -17.38 4.58 5.86
CA GLY A 88 -17.11 6.02 5.98
C GLY A 88 -18.36 6.80 6.40
N CYS A 89 -19.52 6.54 5.79
CA CYS A 89 -20.80 7.15 6.17
C CYS A 89 -21.17 6.85 7.62
N ILE A 90 -21.02 5.58 8.04
CA ILE A 90 -21.26 5.16 9.44
C ILE A 90 -20.27 5.87 10.39
N ALA A 91 -19.00 5.98 10.00
CA ALA A 91 -18.00 6.70 10.80
C ALA A 91 -18.37 8.18 11.01
N LEU A 92 -18.87 8.87 9.98
CA LEU A 92 -19.37 10.25 10.10
C LEU A 92 -20.55 10.35 11.06
N PHE A 93 -21.50 9.41 10.98
CA PHE A 93 -22.62 9.34 11.90
C PHE A 93 -22.17 9.10 13.34
N LEU A 94 -21.28 8.15 13.57
CA LEU A 94 -20.72 7.84 14.90
C LEU A 94 -19.96 9.03 15.48
N LEU A 95 -19.17 9.70 14.66
CA LEU A 95 -18.43 10.90 15.09
C LEU A 95 -19.37 12.02 15.52
N TYR A 96 -20.47 12.25 14.80
CA TYR A 96 -21.54 13.13 15.25
C TYR A 96 -22.13 12.68 16.59
N ARG A 97 -22.44 11.38 16.77
CA ARG A 97 -23.00 10.84 18.02
C ARG A 97 -22.05 11.02 19.19
N ILE A 98 -20.76 10.71 19.03
CA ILE A 98 -19.72 10.93 20.04
C ILE A 98 -19.63 12.41 20.40
N SER A 99 -19.54 13.28 19.40
CA SER A 99 -19.51 14.73 19.60
C SER A 99 -20.74 15.23 20.37
N ALA A 100 -21.94 14.77 19.99
CA ALA A 100 -23.18 15.15 20.68
C ALA A 100 -23.20 14.71 22.15
N LEU A 101 -22.68 13.52 22.48
CA LEU A 101 -22.55 13.04 23.87
C LEU A 101 -21.65 13.96 24.71
N ILE A 102 -20.55 14.45 24.13
CA ILE A 102 -19.59 15.33 24.82
C ILE A 102 -20.22 16.68 25.07
N PHE A 103 -20.82 17.28 24.05
CA PHE A 103 -21.46 18.57 24.18
C PHE A 103 -22.69 18.55 25.10
N GLN A 104 -23.39 17.41 25.26
CA GLN A 104 -24.53 17.26 26.19
C GLN A 104 -24.08 17.08 27.66
N THR A 105 -23.01 16.34 27.93
CA THR A 105 -22.54 16.08 29.30
C THR A 105 -21.95 17.32 29.96
N LYS A 106 -21.32 18.21 29.21
CA LYS A 106 -20.80 19.48 29.74
C LYS A 106 -21.89 20.44 30.25
N ASN A 107 -23.16 20.17 29.94
CA ASN A 107 -24.31 20.94 30.46
C ASN A 107 -24.74 20.56 31.89
N LYS A 108 -24.23 19.45 32.46
CA LYS A 108 -24.69 18.94 33.77
C LYS A 108 -23.76 19.22 34.95
N PHE A 109 -22.53 19.66 34.72
CA PHE A 109 -21.54 19.85 35.80
C PHE A 109 -21.16 21.34 35.97
N THR A 110 -21.76 21.96 36.95
CA THR A 110 -21.32 23.00 37.88
C THR A 110 -20.68 24.30 37.36
N ALA A 111 -21.25 25.40 37.85
CA ALA A 111 -20.62 26.70 37.93
C ALA A 111 -19.20 26.63 38.58
N PRO A 112 -18.21 27.47 38.19
CA PRO A 112 -18.42 28.78 37.56
C PRO A 112 -18.01 28.91 36.09
N THR A 113 -17.69 27.83 35.39
CA THR A 113 -17.47 27.86 33.94
C THR A 113 -18.80 27.70 33.21
N ARG A 114 -19.38 28.79 32.76
CA ARG A 114 -20.58 28.82 31.93
C ARG A 114 -20.38 27.97 30.68
N VAL A 115 -20.93 26.75 30.70
CA VAL A 115 -20.88 25.80 29.60
C VAL A 115 -21.86 26.20 28.51
N VAL A 116 -21.54 25.91 27.28
CA VAL A 116 -22.42 26.01 26.10
C VAL A 116 -23.68 25.19 26.37
N THR A 117 -24.66 25.82 27.00
CA THR A 117 -25.99 25.25 27.22
C THR A 117 -26.67 25.04 25.88
N ARG A 118 -27.71 24.19 25.81
CA ARG A 118 -28.66 24.08 24.69
C ARG A 118 -29.32 25.44 24.39
N SER A 119 -28.51 26.46 24.09
CA SER A 119 -29.03 27.63 23.47
C SER A 119 -29.37 27.22 22.02
N PRO A 120 -30.47 27.74 21.47
CA PRO A 120 -30.82 27.54 20.06
C PRO A 120 -29.65 27.83 19.09
N GLN A 121 -28.61 28.48 19.57
CA GLN A 121 -27.47 28.98 18.81
C GLN A 121 -26.24 28.06 18.77
N THR A 122 -26.24 26.87 19.45
CA THR A 122 -25.05 26.00 19.57
C THR A 122 -25.27 24.54 19.14
N TRP A 123 -26.44 24.22 18.61
CA TRP A 123 -26.86 22.90 18.19
C TRP A 123 -25.98 22.32 17.04
N PHE A 124 -25.28 23.19 16.31
CA PHE A 124 -24.48 22.82 15.15
C PHE A 124 -23.05 22.34 15.50
N PHE A 125 -22.51 22.67 16.69
CA PHE A 125 -21.16 22.27 17.08
C PHE A 125 -20.89 20.75 16.94
N PRO A 126 -21.81 19.86 17.34
CA PRO A 126 -21.59 18.41 17.15
C PRO A 126 -21.41 17.93 15.71
N LEU A 127 -21.79 18.75 14.71
CA LEU A 127 -21.65 18.42 13.29
C LEU A 127 -20.25 18.70 12.74
N PHE A 128 -19.49 19.59 13.38
CA PHE A 128 -18.20 20.05 12.86
C PHE A 128 -17.15 18.94 12.69
N PRO A 129 -16.95 18.00 13.65
CA PRO A 129 -16.00 16.93 13.45
C PRO A 129 -16.35 16.05 12.24
N SER A 130 -17.65 15.80 12.02
CA SER A 130 -18.12 15.02 10.85
C SER A 130 -17.91 15.80 9.54
N LEU A 131 -18.10 17.12 9.53
CA LEU A 131 -17.81 17.95 8.36
C LEU A 131 -16.31 17.94 8.02
N LEU A 132 -15.45 18.10 9.02
CA LEU A 132 -14.00 18.05 8.86
C LEU A 132 -13.52 16.69 8.35
N LEU A 133 -14.08 15.59 8.86
CA LEU A 133 -13.74 14.25 8.38
C LEU A 133 -14.27 14.00 6.96
N ALA A 134 -15.47 14.47 6.62
CA ALA A 134 -16.04 14.35 5.29
C ALA A 134 -15.25 15.13 4.22
N SER A 135 -14.69 16.29 4.60
CA SER A 135 -13.84 17.09 3.71
C SER A 135 -12.40 16.57 3.62
N ASN A 136 -11.99 15.65 4.49
CA ASN A 136 -10.64 15.10 4.49
C ASN A 136 -10.39 14.20 3.27
N SER A 137 -9.48 14.63 2.39
CA SER A 137 -9.22 13.95 1.13
C SER A 137 -8.55 12.59 1.28
N ALA A 138 -7.74 12.37 2.34
CA ALA A 138 -7.19 11.04 2.62
C ALA A 138 -8.28 10.07 3.09
N PHE A 139 -9.23 10.52 3.92
CA PHE A 139 -10.34 9.68 4.35
C PHE A 139 -11.23 9.27 3.17
N ALA A 140 -11.56 10.21 2.28
CA ALA A 140 -12.30 9.92 1.04
C ALA A 140 -11.53 8.96 0.12
N TYR A 141 -10.22 9.17 -0.06
CA TYR A 141 -9.32 8.32 -0.86
C TYR A 141 -9.34 6.86 -0.38
N TRP A 142 -9.13 6.64 0.92
CA TRP A 142 -9.09 5.29 1.47
C TRP A 142 -10.46 4.62 1.53
N SER A 143 -11.55 5.37 1.58
CA SER A 143 -12.90 4.81 1.57
C SER A 143 -13.31 4.17 0.24
N ILE A 144 -12.69 4.58 -0.89
CA ILE A 144 -12.96 4.03 -2.23
C ILE A 144 -11.84 3.08 -2.72
N SER A 145 -10.75 2.94 -1.96
CA SER A 145 -9.53 2.22 -2.37
C SER A 145 -9.68 0.71 -2.54
N GLY A 146 -10.73 0.12 -1.97
CA GLY A 146 -10.93 -1.34 -1.86
C GLY A 146 -10.32 -1.99 -0.61
N LEU A 147 -9.51 -1.25 0.16
CA LEU A 147 -8.94 -1.70 1.43
C LEU A 147 -9.90 -1.47 2.61
N GLU A 148 -9.63 -2.15 3.71
CA GLU A 148 -10.39 -2.13 4.97
C GLU A 148 -10.28 -0.83 5.78
N THR A 149 -9.56 0.17 5.33
CA THR A 149 -9.14 1.33 6.13
C THR A 149 -10.32 2.12 6.73
N ALA A 150 -11.33 2.44 5.91
CA ALA A 150 -12.52 3.16 6.41
C ALA A 150 -13.35 2.29 7.36
N PHE A 151 -13.40 0.97 7.11
CA PHE A 151 -14.04 0.00 8.02
C PHE A 151 -13.32 -0.04 9.37
N PHE A 152 -12.00 0.01 9.38
CA PHE A 152 -11.21 0.09 10.60
C PHE A 152 -11.50 1.36 11.41
N VAL A 153 -11.54 2.53 10.76
CA VAL A 153 -11.93 3.80 11.42
C VAL A 153 -13.34 3.69 12.02
N MET A 154 -14.28 3.10 11.31
CA MET A 154 -15.63 2.83 11.81
C MET A 154 -15.60 1.93 13.05
N ALA A 155 -14.83 0.84 13.03
CA ALA A 155 -14.71 -0.10 14.15
C ALA A 155 -14.10 0.57 15.40
N VAL A 156 -13.08 1.42 15.21
CA VAL A 156 -12.50 2.25 16.30
C VAL A 156 -13.54 3.17 16.91
N LEU A 157 -14.31 3.89 16.07
CA LEU A 157 -15.37 4.79 16.56
C LEU A 157 -16.51 4.05 17.25
N LEU A 158 -16.88 2.85 16.78
CA LEU A 158 -17.84 1.98 17.47
C LEU A 158 -17.30 1.56 18.85
N SER A 159 -16.06 1.16 18.95
CA SER A 159 -15.41 0.79 20.22
C SER A 159 -15.49 1.96 21.22
N VAL A 160 -15.10 3.17 20.78
CA VAL A 160 -15.14 4.37 21.62
C VAL A 160 -16.58 4.76 21.95
N TYR A 161 -17.50 4.73 21.00
CA TYR A 161 -18.91 5.05 21.26
C TYR A 161 -19.53 4.17 22.32
N PHE A 162 -19.37 2.83 22.19
CA PHE A 162 -19.93 1.89 23.16
C PHE A 162 -19.23 1.97 24.53
N TYR A 163 -17.94 2.27 24.55
CA TYR A 163 -17.24 2.56 25.81
C TYR A 163 -17.81 3.80 26.52
N LEU A 164 -18.04 4.89 25.79
CA LEU A 164 -18.57 6.14 26.36
C LEU A 164 -19.98 6.01 26.91
N ILE A 165 -20.80 5.11 26.36
CA ILE A 165 -22.16 4.83 26.87
C ILE A 165 -22.22 3.63 27.83
N ASN A 166 -21.06 3.13 28.28
CA ASN A 166 -20.94 2.00 29.20
C ASN A 166 -21.68 0.72 28.72
N HIS A 167 -21.57 0.39 27.43
CA HIS A 167 -22.27 -0.75 26.85
C HIS A 167 -21.31 -1.89 26.52
N ARG A 168 -21.68 -3.15 26.85
CA ARG A 168 -20.83 -4.36 26.68
C ARG A 168 -20.38 -4.62 25.24
N LEU A 169 -21.03 -4.07 24.23
CA LEU A 169 -20.60 -4.15 22.83
C LEU A 169 -19.22 -3.54 22.57
N VAL A 170 -18.66 -2.77 23.51
CA VAL A 170 -17.25 -2.33 23.44
C VAL A 170 -16.31 -3.52 23.24
N ILE A 171 -16.57 -4.67 23.89
CA ILE A 171 -15.77 -5.90 23.77
C ILE A 171 -15.78 -6.41 22.32
N VAL A 172 -16.97 -6.46 21.73
CA VAL A 172 -17.16 -6.96 20.36
C VAL A 172 -16.43 -6.07 19.35
N PHE A 173 -16.59 -4.76 19.46
CA PHE A 173 -16.00 -3.84 18.47
C PHE A 173 -14.49 -3.64 18.64
N THR A 174 -13.95 -3.77 19.85
CA THR A 174 -12.49 -3.80 20.05
C THR A 174 -11.88 -5.10 19.51
N ALA A 175 -12.53 -6.26 19.69
CA ALA A 175 -12.10 -7.49 19.06
C ALA A 175 -12.23 -7.42 17.52
N LEU A 176 -13.33 -6.87 17.01
CA LEU A 176 -13.52 -6.64 15.57
C LEU A 176 -12.41 -5.75 14.99
N SER A 177 -12.07 -4.64 15.66
CA SER A 177 -10.99 -3.76 15.19
C SER A 177 -9.67 -4.52 15.06
N THR A 178 -9.36 -5.43 15.97
CA THR A 178 -8.16 -6.29 15.94
C THR A 178 -8.19 -7.29 14.78
N LEU A 179 -9.36 -7.88 14.49
CA LEU A 179 -9.53 -8.80 13.36
C LEU A 179 -9.52 -8.09 11.99
N VAL A 180 -9.84 -6.81 11.97
CA VAL A 180 -9.76 -5.97 10.76
C VAL A 180 -8.33 -5.51 10.50
N ARG A 181 -7.60 -5.14 11.55
CA ARG A 181 -6.19 -4.73 11.47
C ARG A 181 -5.46 -5.02 12.78
N PRO A 182 -4.22 -5.52 12.75
CA PRO A 182 -3.47 -5.87 13.98
C PRO A 182 -3.34 -4.71 14.97
N GLU A 183 -3.20 -3.48 14.49
CA GLU A 183 -3.14 -2.28 15.33
C GLU A 183 -4.46 -1.98 16.08
N GLY A 184 -5.53 -2.71 15.79
CA GLY A 184 -6.77 -2.71 16.60
C GLY A 184 -6.54 -3.15 18.05
N VAL A 185 -5.48 -3.90 18.32
CA VAL A 185 -5.03 -4.20 19.71
C VAL A 185 -4.74 -2.91 20.50
N LEU A 186 -4.24 -1.85 19.87
CA LEU A 186 -4.02 -0.57 20.54
C LEU A 186 -5.33 0.05 21.02
N VAL A 187 -6.42 -0.13 20.28
CA VAL A 187 -7.76 0.35 20.69
C VAL A 187 -8.16 -0.28 22.02
N PHE A 188 -7.96 -1.61 22.11
CA PHE A 188 -8.21 -2.36 23.36
C PHE A 188 -7.30 -1.86 24.48
N VAL A 189 -5.99 -1.75 24.25
CA VAL A 189 -5.02 -1.32 25.26
C VAL A 189 -5.32 0.09 25.77
N ILE A 190 -5.62 1.04 24.88
CA ILE A 190 -5.95 2.42 25.26
C ILE A 190 -7.22 2.47 26.11
N ILE A 191 -8.28 1.75 25.72
CA ILE A 191 -9.53 1.70 26.49
C ILE A 191 -9.30 1.04 27.85
N LEU A 192 -8.56 -0.07 27.91
CA LEU A 192 -8.24 -0.78 29.15
C LEU A 192 -7.43 0.11 30.11
N LEU A 193 -6.38 0.76 29.62
CA LEU A 193 -5.56 1.67 30.43
C LEU A 193 -6.39 2.85 30.95
N HIS A 194 -7.22 3.44 30.10
CA HIS A 194 -8.11 4.51 30.50
C HIS A 194 -9.09 4.04 31.59
N GLN A 195 -9.66 2.85 31.47
CA GLN A 195 -10.56 2.28 32.46
C GLN A 195 -9.86 2.04 33.81
N LEU A 196 -8.62 1.50 33.78
CA LEU A 196 -7.80 1.30 34.98
C LEU A 196 -7.43 2.61 35.69
N LEU A 197 -7.19 3.68 34.95
CA LEU A 197 -6.79 4.98 35.50
C LEU A 197 -7.99 5.78 36.06
N THR A 198 -9.16 5.69 35.42
CA THR A 198 -10.32 6.53 35.75
C THR A 198 -11.35 5.83 36.64
N ARG A 199 -11.43 4.48 36.62
CA ARG A 199 -12.47 3.69 37.31
C ARG A 199 -11.88 2.70 38.30
N LYS A 200 -11.02 3.16 39.19
CA LYS A 200 -10.24 2.31 40.12
C LYS A 200 -11.09 1.36 40.97
N ASP A 201 -12.31 1.72 41.32
CA ASP A 201 -13.18 0.94 42.20
C ASP A 201 -14.01 -0.14 41.45
N GLN A 202 -13.88 -0.26 40.14
CA GLN A 202 -14.65 -1.19 39.30
C GLN A 202 -13.76 -2.33 38.76
N SER A 203 -13.06 -3.04 39.65
CA SER A 203 -12.14 -4.13 39.26
C SER A 203 -12.79 -5.22 38.40
N LYS A 204 -14.06 -5.55 38.64
CA LYS A 204 -14.80 -6.56 37.88
C LYS A 204 -15.03 -6.17 36.42
N ASP A 205 -15.19 -4.87 36.12
CA ASP A 205 -15.51 -4.43 34.77
C ASP A 205 -14.31 -4.53 33.83
N TYR A 206 -13.10 -4.19 34.29
CA TYR A 206 -11.91 -4.33 33.44
C TYR A 206 -11.48 -5.77 33.26
N LEU A 207 -11.65 -6.62 34.28
CA LEU A 207 -11.41 -8.07 34.13
C LEU A 207 -12.40 -8.69 33.16
N PHE A 208 -13.69 -8.31 33.22
CA PHE A 208 -14.70 -8.76 32.26
C PHE A 208 -14.38 -8.28 30.84
N PHE A 209 -13.93 -7.04 30.68
CA PHE A 209 -13.50 -6.51 29.38
C PHE A 209 -12.30 -7.27 28.82
N LEU A 210 -11.26 -7.52 29.64
CA LEU A 210 -10.08 -8.29 29.26
C LEU A 210 -10.45 -9.73 28.89
N ALA A 211 -11.18 -10.42 29.75
CA ALA A 211 -11.57 -11.81 29.52
C ALA A 211 -12.44 -11.97 28.27
N GLY A 212 -13.40 -11.07 28.07
CA GLY A 212 -14.26 -11.07 26.90
C GLY A 212 -13.50 -10.80 25.59
N PHE A 213 -12.56 -9.85 25.62
CA PHE A 213 -11.70 -9.58 24.47
C PHE A 213 -10.83 -10.78 24.10
N LEU A 214 -10.16 -11.40 25.07
CA LEU A 214 -9.36 -12.60 24.84
C LEU A 214 -10.22 -13.78 24.36
N ALA A 215 -11.40 -13.99 24.95
CA ALA A 215 -12.32 -15.06 24.55
C ALA A 215 -12.79 -14.92 23.10
N LEU A 216 -13.05 -13.69 22.63
CA LEU A 216 -13.46 -13.44 21.23
C LEU A 216 -12.32 -13.64 20.23
N LEU A 217 -11.07 -13.38 20.63
CA LEU A 217 -9.92 -13.54 19.74
C LEU A 217 -9.32 -14.95 19.79
N LEU A 218 -9.55 -15.70 20.84
CA LEU A 218 -8.98 -17.03 21.03
C LEU A 218 -9.26 -17.99 19.84
N PRO A 219 -10.49 -18.11 19.31
CA PRO A 219 -10.77 -18.95 18.15
C PRO A 219 -9.94 -18.57 16.92
N PHE A 220 -9.72 -17.27 16.70
CA PHE A 220 -8.90 -16.78 15.59
C PHE A 220 -7.42 -17.16 15.76
N PHE A 221 -6.85 -17.03 16.96
CA PHE A 221 -5.47 -17.44 17.21
C PHE A 221 -5.28 -18.96 17.13
N ILE A 222 -6.24 -19.74 17.62
CA ILE A 222 -6.25 -21.19 17.46
C ILE A 222 -6.28 -21.56 15.96
N PHE A 223 -7.17 -20.94 15.20
CA PHE A 223 -7.21 -21.12 13.75
C PHE A 223 -5.86 -20.80 13.09
N LYS A 224 -5.21 -19.70 13.44
CA LYS A 224 -3.89 -19.34 12.87
C LYS A 224 -2.83 -20.38 13.14
N ILE A 225 -2.74 -20.86 14.39
CA ILE A 225 -1.75 -21.87 14.77
C ILE A 225 -2.01 -23.19 14.02
N LEU A 226 -3.25 -23.65 13.98
CA LEU A 226 -3.61 -24.92 13.34
C LEU A 226 -3.52 -24.85 11.81
N TYR A 227 -3.86 -23.72 11.21
CA TYR A 227 -3.93 -23.58 9.75
C TYR A 227 -2.63 -23.09 9.13
N TYR A 228 -2.01 -22.05 9.69
CA TYR A 228 -0.77 -21.44 9.18
C TYR A 228 0.50 -21.90 9.91
N GLY A 229 0.36 -22.48 11.11
CA GLY A 229 1.49 -22.87 11.95
C GLY A 229 2.21 -21.69 12.59
N ASP A 230 1.55 -20.53 12.71
CA ASP A 230 2.15 -19.31 13.24
C ASP A 230 1.09 -18.39 13.88
N ILE A 231 1.49 -17.59 14.88
CA ILE A 231 0.63 -16.59 15.53
C ILE A 231 0.66 -15.27 14.77
N LEU A 232 1.84 -14.88 14.28
CA LEU A 232 2.01 -13.62 13.56
C LEU A 232 1.85 -13.82 12.04
N PRO A 233 1.26 -12.86 11.32
CA PRO A 233 1.14 -12.95 9.87
C PRO A 233 2.53 -12.88 9.22
N ASN A 234 2.71 -13.52 8.07
CA ASN A 234 3.99 -13.56 7.37
C ASN A 234 4.48 -12.17 6.97
N SER A 235 3.56 -11.25 6.70
CA SER A 235 3.85 -9.83 6.45
C SER A 235 4.55 -9.13 7.63
N PHE A 236 4.36 -9.62 8.87
CA PHE A 236 5.13 -9.14 10.02
C PHE A 236 6.61 -9.47 9.83
N TYR A 237 6.95 -10.73 9.54
CA TYR A 237 8.34 -11.14 9.32
C TYR A 237 8.97 -10.47 8.10
N ALA A 238 8.20 -10.23 7.03
CA ALA A 238 8.68 -9.58 5.82
C ALA A 238 8.98 -8.08 6.00
N LYS A 239 8.20 -7.38 6.83
CA LYS A 239 8.26 -5.90 6.97
C LYS A 239 8.93 -5.42 8.26
N THR A 240 9.13 -6.28 9.27
CA THR A 240 9.70 -5.83 10.54
C THR A 240 11.22 -5.83 10.55
N GLY A 241 11.74 -4.75 11.01
CA GLY A 241 13.09 -4.53 11.47
C GLY A 241 13.02 -3.37 12.45
N PHE A 242 13.84 -3.37 13.49
CA PHE A 242 13.96 -2.24 14.40
C PHE A 242 15.30 -1.58 14.16
N SER A 243 15.28 -0.38 13.59
CA SER A 243 16.48 0.42 13.38
C SER A 243 16.16 1.91 13.54
N LEU A 244 17.18 2.73 13.71
CA LEU A 244 17.02 4.19 13.74
C LEU A 244 16.41 4.72 12.42
N GLU A 245 16.65 4.06 11.31
CA GLU A 245 16.07 4.40 10.01
C GLU A 245 14.55 4.26 9.98
N TYR A 246 14.00 3.26 10.70
CA TYR A 246 12.55 3.13 10.87
C TYR A 246 11.96 4.32 11.60
N ILE A 247 12.56 4.74 12.70
CA ILE A 247 12.10 5.90 13.47
C ILE A 247 12.18 7.17 12.61
N LYS A 248 13.28 7.35 11.86
CA LYS A 248 13.43 8.48 10.93
C LYS A 248 12.32 8.50 9.88
N SER A 249 12.07 7.37 9.24
CA SER A 249 10.99 7.23 8.25
C SER A 249 9.61 7.50 8.87
N GLY A 250 9.37 7.02 10.10
CA GLY A 250 8.13 7.30 10.85
C GLY A 250 7.94 8.78 11.16
N LEU A 251 9.02 9.49 11.51
CA LEU A 251 9.00 10.94 11.73
C LEU A 251 8.74 11.72 10.42
N GLU A 252 9.33 11.30 9.31
CA GLU A 252 9.06 11.88 7.99
C GLU A 252 7.60 11.68 7.59
N TYR A 253 7.05 10.49 7.82
CA TYR A 253 5.64 10.18 7.58
C TYR A 253 4.71 11.00 8.48
N PHE A 254 5.03 11.16 9.76
CA PHE A 254 4.30 12.03 10.68
C PHE A 254 4.38 13.50 10.27
N TRP A 255 5.55 13.99 9.86
CA TRP A 255 5.72 15.36 9.40
C TRP A 255 4.87 15.68 8.17
N LEU A 256 4.86 14.77 7.19
CA LEU A 256 4.04 14.91 5.98
C LEU A 256 2.55 14.92 6.32
N PHE A 257 2.09 14.06 7.23
CA PHE A 257 0.72 14.05 7.74
C PHE A 257 0.39 15.37 8.44
N SER A 258 1.25 15.83 9.33
CA SER A 258 1.05 17.07 10.09
C SER A 258 0.96 18.29 9.17
N ARG A 259 1.74 18.32 8.10
CA ARG A 259 1.68 19.38 7.08
C ARG A 259 0.34 19.39 6.34
N HIS A 260 -0.22 18.23 6.04
CA HIS A 260 -1.46 18.12 5.27
C HIS A 260 -2.72 18.31 6.12
N TYR A 261 -2.76 17.78 7.35
CA TYR A 261 -3.99 17.62 8.10
C TYR A 261 -3.99 18.18 9.52
N ALA A 262 -2.84 18.45 10.09
CA ALA A 262 -2.73 18.91 11.46
C ALA A 262 -2.19 20.35 11.58
N LEU A 263 -2.30 21.17 10.54
CA LEU A 263 -1.83 22.56 10.49
C LEU A 263 -0.38 22.67 11.01
N TRP A 264 0.56 21.91 10.41
CA TRP A 264 1.97 21.86 10.84
C TRP A 264 2.17 21.43 12.30
N GLY A 265 1.28 20.58 12.80
CA GLY A 265 1.34 20.07 14.17
C GLY A 265 0.58 20.91 15.19
N ILE A 266 0.01 22.07 14.83
CA ILE A 266 -0.73 22.93 15.76
C ILE A 266 -1.89 22.17 16.42
N LEU A 267 -2.61 21.32 15.66
CA LEU A 267 -3.72 20.54 16.22
C LEU A 267 -3.27 19.53 17.28
N TYR A 268 -2.02 19.10 17.28
CA TYR A 268 -1.44 18.27 18.34
C TYR A 268 -1.12 19.07 19.60
N LEU A 269 -0.81 20.36 19.48
CA LEU A 269 -0.48 21.22 20.60
C LEU A 269 -1.73 21.80 21.29
N LEU A 270 -2.84 21.96 20.56
CA LEU A 270 -4.10 22.51 21.10
C LEU A 270 -4.57 21.84 22.40
N PRO A 271 -4.57 20.49 22.53
CA PRO A 271 -5.00 19.84 23.76
C PRO A 271 -4.13 20.20 24.96
N LEU A 272 -2.83 20.46 24.76
CA LEU A 272 -1.90 20.80 25.83
C LEU A 272 -2.22 22.16 26.46
N LEU A 273 -2.82 23.09 25.70
CA LEU A 273 -3.26 24.37 26.25
C LEU A 273 -4.37 24.22 27.29
N PHE A 274 -5.08 23.10 27.28
CA PHE A 274 -6.24 22.85 28.13
C PHE A 274 -6.05 21.68 29.09
N TYR A 275 -4.81 21.14 29.24
CA TYR A 275 -4.56 19.88 29.95
C TYR A 275 -5.08 19.84 31.39
N LYS A 276 -5.05 20.99 32.11
CA LYS A 276 -5.55 21.09 33.50
C LYS A 276 -7.07 20.96 33.64
N ASN A 277 -7.81 21.15 32.53
CA ASN A 277 -9.27 21.22 32.51
C ASN A 277 -9.91 20.12 31.65
N LEU A 278 -9.14 19.05 31.38
CA LEU A 278 -9.63 17.92 30.58
C LEU A 278 -10.47 16.97 31.43
N ASP A 279 -11.66 16.65 30.93
CA ASP A 279 -12.47 15.58 31.51
C ASP A 279 -11.96 14.18 31.09
N GLU A 280 -12.47 13.12 31.74
CA GLU A 280 -12.06 11.73 31.45
C GLU A 280 -12.23 11.36 29.96
N LYS A 281 -13.28 11.85 29.29
CA LYS A 281 -13.51 11.55 27.86
C LYS A 281 -12.47 12.23 26.98
N GLU A 282 -12.10 13.45 27.30
CA GLU A 282 -11.04 14.19 26.60
C GLU A 282 -9.68 13.52 26.81
N GLN A 283 -9.40 12.98 28.01
CA GLN A 283 -8.19 12.21 28.29
C GLN A 283 -8.13 10.93 27.45
N LEU A 284 -9.26 10.24 27.26
CA LEU A 284 -9.35 9.09 26.35
C LEU A 284 -8.96 9.47 24.92
N PHE A 285 -9.47 10.57 24.38
CA PHE A 285 -9.15 11.00 23.02
C PHE A 285 -7.68 11.40 22.87
N LEU A 286 -7.10 12.03 23.89
CA LEU A 286 -5.67 12.31 23.91
C LEU A 286 -4.84 11.05 23.89
N SER A 287 -5.25 10.04 24.65
CA SER A 287 -4.58 8.75 24.64
C SER A 287 -4.58 8.14 23.23
N PHE A 288 -5.70 8.21 22.50
CA PHE A 288 -5.73 7.79 21.10
C PHE A 288 -4.78 8.62 20.23
N ILE A 289 -4.79 9.93 20.34
CA ILE A 289 -3.96 10.81 19.51
C ILE A 289 -2.47 10.52 19.75
N TYR A 290 -2.01 10.50 20.99
CA TYR A 290 -0.57 10.42 21.28
C TYR A 290 -0.02 9.01 21.26
N ILE A 291 -0.70 8.03 21.85
CA ILE A 291 -0.22 6.64 21.87
C ILE A 291 -0.21 6.06 20.46
N TYR A 292 -1.26 6.31 19.70
CA TYR A 292 -1.32 5.82 18.32
C TYR A 292 -0.31 6.54 17.40
N THR A 293 -0.11 7.84 17.56
CA THR A 293 0.93 8.58 16.83
C THR A 293 2.32 8.03 17.14
N LEU A 294 2.62 7.79 18.42
CA LEU A 294 3.89 7.19 18.82
C LEU A 294 4.09 5.81 18.20
N TYR A 295 3.06 4.97 18.23
CA TYR A 295 3.10 3.67 17.56
C TYR A 295 3.45 3.80 16.07
N VAL A 296 2.76 4.68 15.33
CA VAL A 296 3.01 4.87 13.89
C VAL A 296 4.43 5.34 13.62
N ILE A 297 4.99 6.22 14.46
CA ILE A 297 6.39 6.65 14.34
C ILE A 297 7.34 5.49 14.58
N LEU A 298 7.11 4.69 15.63
CA LEU A 298 7.99 3.58 16.00
C LEU A 298 8.02 2.45 14.96
N ILE A 299 6.93 2.21 14.25
CA ILE A 299 6.87 1.20 13.19
C ILE A 299 7.38 1.71 11.82
N GLY A 300 7.88 2.96 11.74
CA GLY A 300 8.42 3.53 10.51
C GLY A 300 7.39 4.13 9.55
N GLY A 301 6.15 4.34 9.98
CA GLY A 301 5.06 4.81 9.13
C GLY A 301 4.51 3.72 8.20
N ASP A 302 3.92 4.12 7.07
CA ASP A 302 3.32 3.22 6.08
C ASP A 302 4.13 3.17 4.78
N VAL A 303 4.13 2.01 4.13
CA VAL A 303 4.65 1.83 2.77
C VAL A 303 3.78 2.59 1.76
N LEU A 304 2.46 2.56 1.97
CA LEU A 304 1.51 3.24 1.10
C LEU A 304 1.44 4.73 1.44
N MET A 305 1.36 5.55 0.41
CA MET A 305 1.19 6.99 0.55
C MET A 305 -0.19 7.33 1.11
N VAL A 306 -0.51 8.63 1.28
CA VAL A 306 -1.84 9.15 1.67
C VAL A 306 -2.26 8.79 3.12
N HIS A 307 -1.27 8.69 4.03
CA HIS A 307 -1.47 8.74 5.50
C HIS A 307 -2.44 7.71 6.10
N ARG A 308 -2.53 6.50 5.53
CA ARG A 308 -3.47 5.46 5.96
C ARG A 308 -3.43 5.19 7.47
N PHE A 309 -2.23 5.10 8.05
CA PHE A 309 -2.07 4.77 9.46
C PHE A 309 -2.48 5.90 10.42
N PHE A 310 -2.58 7.15 9.96
CA PHE A 310 -3.07 8.25 10.79
C PHE A 310 -4.58 8.49 10.71
N LEU A 311 -5.31 7.79 9.83
CA LEU A 311 -6.75 7.99 9.72
C LEU A 311 -7.54 7.70 11.00
N PRO A 312 -7.18 6.69 11.82
CA PRO A 312 -7.91 6.39 13.05
C PRO A 312 -7.87 7.51 14.09
N ILE A 313 -6.85 8.39 14.06
CA ILE A 313 -6.75 9.51 15.02
C ILE A 313 -7.41 10.80 14.54
N LEU A 314 -7.67 10.95 13.24
CA LEU A 314 -8.31 12.15 12.68
C LEU A 314 -9.63 12.51 13.36
N PRO A 315 -10.56 11.57 13.63
CA PRO A 315 -11.79 11.87 14.34
C PRO A 315 -11.54 12.55 15.69
N PHE A 316 -10.54 12.10 16.44
CA PHE A 316 -10.21 12.64 17.76
C PHE A 316 -9.54 14.01 17.69
N LEU A 317 -8.66 14.24 16.71
CA LEU A 317 -8.09 15.58 16.42
C LEU A 317 -9.20 16.57 16.08
N TYR A 318 -10.15 16.20 15.25
CA TYR A 318 -11.25 17.05 14.87
C TYR A 318 -12.25 17.31 16.00
N LEU A 319 -12.47 16.34 16.89
CA LEU A 319 -13.21 16.53 18.13
C LEU A 319 -12.52 17.58 19.02
N PHE A 320 -11.21 17.47 19.24
CA PHE A 320 -10.46 18.45 20.03
C PHE A 320 -10.47 19.84 19.41
N TYR A 321 -10.30 19.94 18.11
CA TYR A 321 -10.39 21.21 17.41
C TYR A 321 -11.76 21.86 17.62
N THR A 322 -12.83 21.08 17.46
CA THR A 322 -14.20 21.56 17.67
C THR A 322 -14.45 21.99 19.13
N LEU A 323 -13.94 21.22 20.10
CA LEU A 323 -14.03 21.59 21.51
C LEU A 323 -13.27 22.87 21.82
N SER A 324 -12.11 23.09 21.22
CA SER A 324 -11.32 24.32 21.38
C SER A 324 -12.05 25.53 20.80
N ILE A 325 -12.68 25.39 19.64
CA ILE A 325 -13.55 26.44 19.06
C ILE A 325 -14.76 26.70 19.97
N GLY A 326 -15.37 25.63 20.53
CA GLY A 326 -16.47 25.77 21.47
C GLY A 326 -16.08 26.53 22.74
N ARG A 327 -14.86 26.32 23.26
CA ARG A 327 -14.30 27.09 24.38
C ARG A 327 -14.07 28.54 23.99
N LEU A 328 -13.47 28.79 22.82
CA LEU A 328 -13.24 30.11 22.26
C LEU A 328 -14.58 30.86 22.07
N PHE A 329 -15.62 30.17 21.55
CA PHE A 329 -16.97 30.75 21.38
C PHE A 329 -17.51 31.37 22.67
N LEU A 330 -17.22 30.76 23.83
CA LEU A 330 -17.71 31.24 25.13
C LEU A 330 -17.02 32.53 25.63
N THR A 331 -15.83 32.85 25.11
CA THR A 331 -15.08 34.06 25.50
C THR A 331 -15.66 35.34 24.87
N PHE A 332 -16.40 35.20 23.77
CA PHE A 332 -16.95 36.36 23.07
C PHE A 332 -18.24 36.86 23.70
N LYS A 333 -18.30 38.16 23.97
CA LYS A 333 -19.53 38.84 24.45
C LYS A 333 -20.61 38.91 23.35
N ARG A 334 -20.21 39.17 22.08
CA ARG A 334 -21.13 39.28 20.93
C ARG A 334 -21.31 37.91 20.27
N ARG A 335 -22.48 37.29 20.43
CA ARG A 335 -22.80 35.95 19.93
C ARG A 335 -22.74 35.82 18.42
N SER A 336 -23.19 36.83 17.66
CA SER A 336 -23.09 36.80 16.18
C SER A 336 -21.63 36.74 15.69
N LEU A 337 -20.74 37.51 16.33
CA LEU A 337 -19.31 37.47 16.04
C LEU A 337 -18.70 36.10 16.39
N ALA A 338 -19.07 35.51 17.52
CA ALA A 338 -18.63 34.20 17.93
C ALA A 338 -19.06 33.11 16.93
N ILE A 339 -20.31 33.16 16.44
CA ILE A 339 -20.78 32.22 15.38
C ILE A 339 -19.97 32.42 14.11
N PHE A 340 -19.80 33.64 13.64
CA PHE A 340 -19.04 33.94 12.43
C PHE A 340 -17.61 33.43 12.50
N ILE A 341 -16.88 33.70 13.59
CA ILE A 341 -15.51 33.21 13.79
C ILE A 341 -15.48 31.69 13.84
N SER A 342 -16.38 31.02 14.57
CA SER A 342 -16.44 29.57 14.66
C SER A 342 -16.65 28.92 13.30
N LEU A 343 -17.61 29.42 12.52
CA LEU A 343 -17.87 28.94 11.15
C LEU A 343 -16.64 29.17 10.24
N SER A 344 -16.04 30.36 10.30
CA SER A 344 -14.85 30.69 9.50
C SER A 344 -13.70 29.76 9.80
N LEU A 345 -13.41 29.45 11.07
CA LEU A 345 -12.35 28.52 11.47
C LEU A 345 -12.62 27.09 10.96
N ILE A 346 -13.86 26.62 11.06
CA ILE A 346 -14.25 25.29 10.58
C ILE A 346 -14.16 25.20 9.06
N PHE A 347 -14.70 26.17 8.33
CA PHE A 347 -14.63 26.16 6.87
C PHE A 347 -13.19 26.33 6.37
N SER A 348 -12.38 27.15 7.05
CA SER A 348 -10.95 27.28 6.71
C SER A 348 -10.21 25.96 6.88
N LEU A 349 -10.42 25.24 8.00
CA LEU A 349 -9.80 23.93 8.18
C LEU A 349 -10.34 22.90 7.18
N SER A 350 -11.64 22.90 6.89
CA SER A 350 -12.23 22.04 5.86
C SER A 350 -11.58 22.29 4.49
N ALA A 351 -11.38 23.57 4.13
CA ALA A 351 -10.71 23.94 2.89
C ALA A 351 -9.24 23.48 2.87
N VAL A 352 -8.50 23.68 3.97
CA VAL A 352 -7.11 23.23 4.11
C VAL A 352 -7.00 21.71 3.91
N THR A 353 -7.81 20.93 4.62
CA THR A 353 -7.75 19.45 4.54
C THR A 353 -8.15 18.89 3.18
N LEU A 354 -8.94 19.65 2.40
CA LEU A 354 -9.31 19.30 1.04
C LEU A 354 -8.27 19.75 0.02
N LEU A 355 -7.87 21.03 0.06
CA LEU A 355 -7.12 21.69 -1.02
C LEU A 355 -5.60 21.46 -0.93
N VAL A 356 -5.02 21.49 0.29
CA VAL A 356 -3.57 21.37 0.46
C VAL A 356 -3.02 20.06 -0.11
N PRO A 357 -3.58 18.88 0.20
CA PRO A 357 -3.08 17.62 -0.34
C PRO A 357 -3.65 17.27 -1.73
N TYR A 358 -4.58 18.06 -2.29
CA TYR A 358 -5.35 17.68 -3.49
C TYR A 358 -4.49 17.30 -4.69
N LYS A 359 -3.51 18.13 -5.07
CA LYS A 359 -2.63 17.85 -6.23
C LYS A 359 -1.82 16.58 -6.00
N TRP A 360 -1.30 16.41 -4.79
CA TRP A 360 -0.49 15.25 -4.43
C TRP A 360 -1.33 13.96 -4.44
N ILE A 361 -2.51 13.97 -3.79
CA ILE A 361 -3.42 12.81 -3.79
C ILE A 361 -3.89 12.48 -5.20
N SER A 362 -4.22 13.48 -6.02
CA SER A 362 -4.62 13.27 -7.41
C SER A 362 -3.49 12.63 -8.24
N GLY A 363 -2.24 13.04 -8.01
CA GLY A 363 -1.06 12.42 -8.62
C GLY A 363 -0.90 10.96 -8.19
N VAL A 364 -0.90 10.69 -6.88
CA VAL A 364 -0.80 9.32 -6.34
C VAL A 364 -1.92 8.44 -6.90
N ARG A 365 -3.16 8.92 -6.87
CA ARG A 365 -4.32 8.19 -7.44
C ARG A 365 -4.13 7.83 -8.91
N LYS A 366 -3.65 8.79 -9.72
CA LYS A 366 -3.42 8.56 -11.16
C LYS A 366 -2.34 7.48 -11.37
N THR A 367 -1.27 7.55 -10.61
CA THR A 367 -0.18 6.55 -10.66
C THR A 367 -0.70 5.16 -10.26
N GLU A 368 -1.40 5.04 -9.13
CA GLU A 368 -1.98 3.76 -8.67
C GLU A 368 -2.96 3.17 -9.68
N LYS A 369 -3.87 3.99 -10.21
CA LYS A 369 -4.82 3.52 -11.22
C LYS A 369 -4.11 3.01 -12.47
N SER A 370 -3.15 3.77 -13.00
CA SER A 370 -2.38 3.37 -14.18
C SER A 370 -1.54 2.12 -13.91
N PHE A 371 -1.00 1.98 -12.69
CA PHE A 371 -0.25 0.81 -12.29
C PHE A 371 -1.11 -0.46 -12.27
N VAL A 372 -2.28 -0.41 -11.64
CA VAL A 372 -3.24 -1.53 -11.61
C VAL A 372 -3.69 -1.91 -13.01
N GLU A 373 -4.00 -0.93 -13.87
CA GLU A 373 -4.36 -1.17 -15.27
C GLU A 373 -3.23 -1.84 -16.05
N LYS A 374 -1.97 -1.42 -15.84
CA LYS A 374 -0.77 -2.04 -16.41
C LYS A 374 -0.60 -3.48 -15.93
N MET A 375 -0.72 -3.75 -14.64
CA MET A 375 -0.60 -5.10 -14.07
C MET A 375 -1.68 -6.04 -14.58
N LYS A 376 -2.92 -5.58 -14.66
CA LYS A 376 -4.04 -6.32 -15.27
C LYS A 376 -3.75 -6.65 -16.73
N PHE A 377 -3.31 -5.66 -17.50
CA PHE A 377 -2.96 -5.84 -18.91
C PHE A 377 -1.86 -6.91 -19.10
N TRP A 378 -0.83 -6.92 -18.26
CA TRP A 378 0.22 -7.94 -18.34
C TRP A 378 -0.31 -9.32 -18.00
N ALA A 379 -1.09 -9.45 -16.92
CA ALA A 379 -1.66 -10.72 -16.51
C ALA A 379 -2.53 -11.34 -17.63
N GLU A 380 -3.42 -10.56 -18.23
CA GLU A 380 -4.29 -11.00 -19.30
C GLU A 380 -3.49 -11.49 -20.54
N ASN A 381 -2.47 -10.73 -20.96
CA ASN A 381 -1.67 -11.12 -22.12
C ASN A 381 -0.76 -12.33 -21.86
N ILE A 382 -0.25 -12.49 -20.65
CA ILE A 382 0.54 -13.67 -20.28
C ILE A 382 -0.38 -14.91 -20.25
N ASN A 383 -1.57 -14.82 -19.66
CA ASN A 383 -2.57 -15.91 -19.67
C ASN A 383 -2.96 -16.30 -21.11
N ASP A 384 -3.24 -15.32 -21.98
CA ASP A 384 -3.61 -15.56 -23.38
C ASP A 384 -2.49 -16.28 -24.16
N SER A 385 -1.23 -15.98 -23.84
CA SER A 385 -0.06 -16.52 -24.55
C SER A 385 0.41 -17.85 -24.03
N TYR A 386 0.35 -18.09 -22.70
CA TYR A 386 0.96 -19.24 -22.05
C TYR A 386 0.00 -20.11 -21.22
N GLY A 387 -1.26 -19.69 -21.07
CA GLY A 387 -2.27 -20.41 -20.27
C GLY A 387 -2.05 -20.21 -18.77
N SER A 388 -2.26 -21.28 -17.97
CA SER A 388 -2.31 -21.20 -16.51
C SER A 388 -1.28 -22.06 -15.77
N ASN A 389 -0.55 -22.91 -16.49
CA ASN A 389 0.35 -23.89 -15.86
C ASN A 389 1.81 -23.43 -15.90
N PHE A 390 2.11 -22.32 -15.25
CA PHE A 390 3.47 -21.80 -15.11
C PHE A 390 3.68 -21.13 -13.75
N THR A 391 4.94 -20.86 -13.43
CA THR A 391 5.36 -20.14 -12.23
C THR A 391 6.00 -18.81 -12.62
N ILE A 392 5.57 -17.72 -12.00
CA ILE A 392 6.12 -16.39 -12.20
C ILE A 392 6.65 -15.80 -10.89
N ALA A 393 7.86 -15.25 -10.92
CA ALA A 393 8.42 -14.50 -9.80
C ALA A 393 8.31 -13.00 -10.05
N THR A 394 7.87 -12.24 -9.03
CA THR A 394 7.70 -10.79 -9.15
C THR A 394 7.72 -10.09 -7.79
N VAL A 395 8.05 -8.81 -7.78
CA VAL A 395 7.89 -7.92 -6.60
C VAL A 395 6.49 -7.33 -6.50
N THR A 396 5.68 -7.40 -7.58
CA THR A 396 4.35 -6.77 -7.68
C THR A 396 3.27 -7.83 -7.59
N ILE A 397 2.87 -8.19 -6.37
CA ILE A 397 1.97 -9.31 -6.10
C ILE A 397 0.49 -8.93 -5.94
N GLY A 398 0.10 -7.68 -6.20
CA GLY A 398 -1.29 -7.21 -6.12
C GLY A 398 -2.13 -7.60 -7.34
N ALA A 399 -2.46 -6.62 -8.18
CA ALA A 399 -3.34 -6.81 -9.33
C ALA A 399 -2.83 -7.87 -10.31
N LEU A 400 -1.52 -7.91 -10.57
CA LEU A 400 -0.93 -8.94 -11.42
C LEU A 400 -1.35 -10.34 -10.97
N SER A 401 -1.15 -10.66 -9.70
CA SER A 401 -1.43 -12.00 -9.16
C SER A 401 -2.91 -12.36 -9.15
N TYR A 402 -3.80 -11.38 -8.96
CA TYR A 402 -5.24 -11.60 -8.96
C TYR A 402 -5.78 -11.99 -10.34
N TYR A 403 -5.25 -11.34 -11.39
CA TYR A 403 -5.64 -11.59 -12.77
C TYR A 403 -4.86 -12.74 -13.43
N LEU A 404 -3.71 -13.15 -12.87
CA LEU A 404 -2.98 -14.33 -13.34
C LEU A 404 -3.59 -15.62 -12.81
N ASP A 405 -3.69 -16.62 -13.69
CA ASP A 405 -4.08 -17.99 -13.33
C ASP A 405 -2.84 -18.90 -13.19
N ALA A 406 -1.82 -18.42 -12.47
CA ALA A 406 -0.53 -19.08 -12.29
C ALA A 406 -0.06 -19.06 -10.84
N LYS A 407 0.96 -19.86 -10.53
CA LYS A 407 1.69 -19.76 -9.26
C LYS A 407 2.55 -18.50 -9.27
N VAL A 408 2.41 -17.65 -8.24
CA VAL A 408 3.18 -16.41 -8.10
C VAL A 408 4.15 -16.53 -6.94
N VAL A 409 5.45 -16.42 -7.21
CA VAL A 409 6.51 -16.36 -6.20
C VAL A 409 6.76 -14.89 -5.86
N ASP A 410 6.53 -14.55 -4.61
CA ASP A 410 6.71 -13.20 -4.07
C ASP A 410 8.18 -12.94 -3.72
N MET A 411 8.84 -12.13 -4.51
CA MET A 411 10.26 -11.82 -4.35
C MET A 411 10.57 -11.02 -3.07
N LEU A 412 9.57 -10.38 -2.45
CA LEU A 412 9.71 -9.59 -1.21
C LEU A 412 9.25 -10.36 0.05
N GLY A 413 8.77 -11.58 -0.13
CA GLY A 413 8.46 -12.49 0.97
C GLY A 413 7.20 -12.17 1.76
N LEU A 414 6.29 -11.32 1.29
CA LEU A 414 5.00 -11.09 1.98
C LEU A 414 4.16 -12.38 2.02
N THR A 415 4.20 -13.13 0.94
CA THR A 415 3.47 -14.39 0.75
C THR A 415 4.38 -15.62 0.62
N ASP A 416 5.69 -15.46 0.85
CA ASP A 416 6.68 -16.52 0.90
C ASP A 416 7.33 -16.61 2.29
N LYS A 417 7.19 -17.78 2.96
CA LYS A 417 7.72 -17.99 4.32
C LYS A 417 9.23 -18.06 4.36
N TYR A 418 9.87 -18.60 3.32
CA TYR A 418 11.32 -18.76 3.33
C TYR A 418 12.01 -17.41 3.18
N ILE A 419 11.62 -16.62 2.19
CA ILE A 419 12.21 -15.31 1.92
C ILE A 419 12.05 -14.38 3.13
N SER A 420 10.87 -14.35 3.76
CA SER A 420 10.61 -13.49 4.92
C SER A 420 11.51 -13.79 6.12
N ARG A 421 11.94 -15.05 6.30
CA ARG A 421 12.74 -15.50 7.44
C ARG A 421 14.22 -15.68 7.14
N HIS A 422 14.60 -15.89 5.88
CA HIS A 422 15.96 -16.11 5.44
C HIS A 422 16.39 -15.07 4.39
N PRO A 423 16.35 -13.78 4.72
CA PRO A 423 16.73 -12.74 3.77
C PRO A 423 18.21 -12.81 3.45
N GLU A 424 18.53 -12.63 2.17
CA GLU A 424 19.89 -12.48 1.70
C GLU A 424 20.43 -11.09 2.09
N LYS A 425 21.69 -11.04 2.49
CA LYS A 425 22.40 -9.79 2.78
C LYS A 425 23.51 -9.60 1.76
N ILE A 426 23.42 -8.56 0.95
CA ILE A 426 24.41 -8.23 -0.07
C ILE A 426 25.09 -6.90 0.35
N PRO A 427 26.38 -6.93 0.68
CA PRO A 427 27.13 -5.72 1.04
C PRO A 427 27.04 -4.66 -0.07
N GLY A 428 26.83 -3.40 0.30
CA GLY A 428 26.76 -2.28 -0.65
C GLY A 428 25.44 -2.16 -1.42
N MET A 429 24.52 -3.10 -1.29
CA MET A 429 23.18 -2.95 -1.88
C MET A 429 22.33 -2.04 -1.01
N VAL A 430 22.06 -0.85 -1.51
CA VAL A 430 21.14 0.09 -0.86
C VAL A 430 19.72 -0.42 -1.05
N SER A 431 19.08 -0.77 0.06
CA SER A 431 17.66 -1.12 0.12
C SER A 431 16.91 -0.05 0.90
N SER A 432 15.70 0.26 0.48
CA SER A 432 14.78 1.01 1.32
C SER A 432 14.33 0.11 2.49
N TRP A 433 13.95 0.71 3.63
CA TRP A 433 13.37 -0.07 4.73
C TRP A 433 12.13 -0.89 4.32
N LYS A 434 11.53 -0.54 3.19
CA LYS A 434 10.32 -1.16 2.63
C LYS A 434 10.57 -2.47 1.89
N GLU A 435 11.82 -2.71 1.44
CA GLU A 435 12.21 -3.82 0.57
C GLU A 435 13.42 -4.56 1.13
N LEU A 436 13.44 -4.77 2.46
CA LEU A 436 14.58 -5.35 3.17
C LEU A 436 14.72 -6.86 2.97
N LYS A 437 13.65 -7.55 2.65
CA LYS A 437 13.61 -9.01 2.62
C LYS A 437 13.54 -9.48 1.16
N PHE A 438 14.58 -10.17 0.73
CA PHE A 438 14.66 -10.89 -0.54
C PHE A 438 15.69 -11.99 -0.42
N ASN A 439 15.64 -13.00 -1.31
CA ASN A 439 16.65 -14.06 -1.41
C ASN A 439 16.69 -14.54 -2.86
N SER A 440 17.64 -14.00 -3.62
CA SER A 440 17.78 -14.27 -5.05
C SER A 440 18.20 -15.71 -5.36
N GLN A 441 19.04 -16.31 -4.49
CA GLN A 441 19.51 -17.69 -4.67
C GLN A 441 18.36 -18.69 -4.46
N TYR A 442 17.58 -18.51 -3.39
CA TYR A 442 16.38 -19.32 -3.14
C TYR A 442 15.37 -19.16 -4.29
N LEU A 443 15.09 -17.92 -4.70
CA LEU A 443 14.18 -17.66 -5.81
C LEU A 443 14.57 -18.43 -7.07
N LEU A 444 15.85 -18.37 -7.44
CA LEU A 444 16.37 -19.08 -8.61
C LEU A 444 16.43 -20.60 -8.43
N SER A 445 16.42 -21.10 -7.18
CA SER A 445 16.32 -22.54 -6.92
C SER A 445 14.91 -23.09 -7.18
N LEU A 446 13.88 -22.23 -7.17
CA LEU A 446 12.51 -22.59 -7.52
C LEU A 446 12.27 -22.70 -9.03
N ASP A 447 13.26 -22.33 -9.86
CA ASP A 447 13.24 -22.38 -11.32
C ASP A 447 11.96 -21.76 -11.93
N PRO A 448 11.56 -20.52 -11.60
CA PRO A 448 10.35 -19.94 -12.15
C PRO A 448 10.41 -19.84 -13.67
N ASP A 449 9.30 -20.08 -14.35
CA ASP A 449 9.23 -20.02 -15.82
C ASP A 449 9.38 -18.57 -16.31
N PHE A 450 8.90 -17.62 -15.50
CA PHE A 450 8.99 -16.19 -15.79
C PHE A 450 9.46 -15.41 -14.58
N ILE A 451 10.19 -14.30 -14.82
CA ILE A 451 10.54 -13.29 -13.83
C ILE A 451 10.11 -11.94 -14.38
N LEU A 452 9.21 -11.25 -13.65
CA LEU A 452 8.67 -9.96 -14.02
C LEU A 452 9.19 -8.87 -13.11
N PHE A 453 9.88 -7.89 -13.66
CA PHE A 453 10.25 -6.68 -12.93
C PHE A 453 9.15 -5.63 -13.00
N SER A 454 9.02 -4.86 -11.94
CA SER A 454 8.02 -3.77 -11.86
C SER A 454 8.18 -2.70 -12.95
N THR A 455 9.41 -2.54 -13.43
CA THR A 455 9.83 -1.57 -14.46
C THR A 455 10.33 -2.27 -15.73
N GLU A 456 9.89 -3.51 -15.99
CA GLU A 456 10.21 -4.29 -17.19
C GLU A 456 11.66 -4.76 -17.25
N ARG A 457 12.49 -4.12 -18.07
CA ARG A 457 13.90 -4.51 -18.26
C ARG A 457 14.82 -4.00 -17.16
N LYS A 458 14.50 -2.84 -16.60
CA LYS A 458 15.35 -2.19 -15.60
C LYS A 458 15.10 -2.76 -14.21
N PRO A 459 16.13 -3.26 -13.49
CA PRO A 459 15.95 -3.70 -12.11
C PRO A 459 15.82 -2.49 -11.17
N SER A 460 14.66 -2.27 -10.59
CA SER A 460 14.40 -1.16 -9.67
C SER A 460 14.47 -1.57 -8.21
N ALA A 461 13.87 -2.72 -7.86
CA ALA A 461 13.90 -3.25 -6.51
C ALA A 461 15.24 -3.92 -6.17
N PRO A 462 15.67 -3.92 -4.90
CA PRO A 462 16.86 -4.69 -4.47
C PRO A 462 16.77 -6.16 -4.83
N ALA A 463 15.60 -6.79 -4.69
CA ALA A 463 15.34 -8.16 -5.08
C ALA A 463 15.59 -8.41 -6.58
N GLU A 464 15.20 -7.46 -7.45
CA GLU A 464 15.44 -7.53 -8.89
C GLU A 464 16.94 -7.35 -9.22
N ARG A 465 17.62 -6.42 -8.56
CA ARG A 465 19.06 -6.17 -8.73
C ARG A 465 19.90 -7.36 -8.28
N ALA A 466 19.52 -8.03 -7.19
CA ALA A 466 20.22 -9.19 -6.67
C ALA A 466 20.25 -10.36 -7.67
N LEU A 467 19.26 -10.51 -8.53
CA LEU A 467 19.24 -11.55 -9.57
C LEU A 467 20.43 -11.44 -10.53
N PHE A 468 20.82 -10.22 -10.88
CA PHE A 468 21.95 -10.01 -11.81
C PHE A 468 23.30 -10.46 -11.26
N LEU A 469 23.43 -10.64 -9.95
CA LEU A 469 24.63 -11.19 -9.33
C LEU A 469 24.76 -12.71 -9.56
N ASN A 470 23.68 -13.37 -9.94
CA ASN A 470 23.62 -14.82 -10.08
C ASN A 470 23.80 -15.24 -11.55
N SER A 471 24.77 -16.11 -11.85
CA SER A 471 24.98 -16.65 -13.20
C SER A 471 23.74 -17.40 -13.69
N LYS A 472 23.06 -18.12 -12.80
CA LYS A 472 21.80 -18.82 -13.11
C LYS A 472 20.73 -17.91 -13.70
N PHE A 473 20.64 -16.65 -13.28
CA PHE A 473 19.74 -15.68 -13.90
C PHE A 473 20.25 -15.23 -15.27
N ARG A 474 21.52 -14.84 -15.36
CA ARG A 474 22.12 -14.30 -16.59
C ARG A 474 22.20 -15.33 -17.73
N GLU A 475 22.45 -16.60 -17.40
CA GLU A 475 22.60 -17.70 -18.37
C GLU A 475 21.26 -18.35 -18.73
N ASN A 476 20.32 -18.47 -17.78
CA ASN A 476 19.09 -19.26 -17.96
C ASN A 476 17.87 -18.47 -18.36
N TYR A 477 17.90 -17.15 -18.24
CA TYR A 477 16.75 -16.29 -18.58
C TYR A 477 17.07 -15.38 -19.75
N TYR A 478 16.07 -15.06 -20.53
CA TYR A 478 16.16 -14.12 -21.64
C TYR A 478 14.89 -13.26 -21.72
N LEU A 479 15.03 -12.08 -22.30
CA LEU A 479 13.95 -11.13 -22.40
C LEU A 479 13.03 -11.47 -23.57
N ILE A 480 11.74 -11.62 -23.31
CA ILE A 480 10.70 -11.68 -24.33
C ILE A 480 9.85 -10.42 -24.28
N VAL A 481 9.33 -10.02 -25.42
CA VAL A 481 8.53 -8.81 -25.57
C VAL A 481 7.13 -9.15 -26.05
N PHE A 482 6.14 -8.56 -25.41
CA PHE A 482 4.74 -8.62 -25.83
C PHE A 482 4.38 -7.30 -26.51
N ARG A 483 3.57 -7.40 -27.56
CA ARG A 483 3.03 -6.25 -28.25
C ARG A 483 1.51 -6.30 -28.28
N LYS A 484 0.87 -5.24 -27.79
CA LYS A 484 -0.57 -5.04 -27.96
C LYS A 484 -0.85 -3.61 -28.40
N LYS A 485 -1.37 -3.45 -29.61
CA LYS A 485 -1.51 -2.14 -30.26
C LYS A 485 -0.13 -1.44 -30.31
N ASN A 486 -0.01 -0.28 -29.68
CA ASN A 486 1.24 0.52 -29.61
C ASN A 486 2.03 0.34 -28.32
N THR A 487 1.62 -0.59 -27.43
CA THR A 487 2.30 -0.84 -26.16
C THR A 487 3.17 -2.09 -26.28
N LEU A 488 4.43 -1.94 -25.91
CA LEU A 488 5.40 -3.03 -25.73
C LEU A 488 5.66 -3.20 -24.25
N PHE A 489 5.82 -4.43 -23.80
CA PHE A 489 6.28 -4.72 -22.45
C PHE A 489 7.12 -6.00 -22.45
N ALA A 490 8.07 -6.07 -21.52
CA ALA A 490 9.08 -7.10 -21.49
C ALA A 490 9.02 -7.91 -20.18
N ILE A 491 9.32 -9.20 -20.29
CA ILE A 491 9.40 -10.13 -19.16
C ILE A 491 10.54 -11.11 -19.43
N PHE A 492 11.24 -11.54 -18.38
CA PHE A 492 12.25 -12.57 -18.49
C PHE A 492 11.60 -13.95 -18.51
N LYS A 493 11.93 -14.76 -19.52
CA LYS A 493 11.48 -16.14 -19.68
C LYS A 493 12.66 -17.08 -19.49
N ARG A 494 12.44 -18.21 -18.83
CA ARG A 494 13.44 -19.26 -18.69
C ARG A 494 13.65 -19.98 -20.02
N LYS A 495 14.92 -20.28 -20.35
CA LYS A 495 15.31 -21.08 -21.52
C LYS A 495 14.91 -22.54 -21.33
N GLY A 496 14.67 -23.26 -22.45
CA GLY A 496 14.32 -24.68 -22.41
C GLY A 496 15.46 -25.57 -21.92
N VAL A 497 16.71 -25.21 -22.28
CA VAL A 497 17.94 -25.85 -21.74
C VAL A 497 18.60 -24.84 -20.82
N TYR A 498 18.88 -25.21 -19.57
CA TYR A 498 19.38 -24.29 -18.56
C TYR A 498 20.45 -24.92 -17.65
N GLN A 499 21.33 -24.08 -17.12
CA GLN A 499 22.36 -24.45 -16.16
C GLN A 499 21.78 -24.62 -14.77
N LYS A 500 22.13 -25.70 -14.07
CA LYS A 500 21.70 -25.95 -12.69
C LYS A 500 22.57 -25.26 -11.66
N GLU A 501 23.87 -25.14 -11.95
CA GLU A 501 24.82 -24.50 -11.06
C GLU A 501 24.65 -22.99 -11.05
N ASN A 502 24.81 -22.40 -9.87
CA ASN A 502 24.72 -20.95 -9.69
C ASN A 502 26.03 -20.40 -9.12
N ARG A 503 26.65 -19.51 -9.86
CA ARG A 503 27.86 -18.78 -9.44
C ARG A 503 27.45 -17.36 -9.08
N VAL A 504 27.71 -16.95 -7.85
CA VAL A 504 27.35 -15.61 -7.35
C VAL A 504 28.54 -14.67 -7.53
N PHE A 505 28.33 -13.60 -8.27
CA PHE A 505 29.29 -12.52 -8.42
C PHE A 505 29.20 -11.60 -7.21
N LYS A 506 30.32 -11.32 -6.54
CA LYS A 506 30.30 -10.64 -5.23
C LYS A 506 30.29 -9.12 -5.30
N GLU A 507 30.78 -8.55 -6.39
CA GLU A 507 30.93 -7.11 -6.52
C GLU A 507 29.67 -6.49 -7.11
N ILE A 508 29.07 -5.56 -6.37
CA ILE A 508 27.81 -4.93 -6.75
C ILE A 508 27.99 -3.68 -7.64
N GLU A 509 29.19 -3.14 -7.74
CA GLU A 509 29.46 -1.88 -8.45
C GLU A 509 28.97 -1.93 -9.91
N PHE A 510 29.20 -3.05 -10.61
CA PHE A 510 28.73 -3.21 -11.99
C PHE A 510 27.21 -3.04 -12.12
N MET A 511 26.46 -3.52 -11.13
CA MET A 511 24.98 -3.47 -11.14
C MET A 511 24.48 -2.05 -10.90
N ASN A 512 25.13 -1.31 -10.02
CA ASN A 512 24.82 0.11 -9.79
C ASN A 512 25.09 0.92 -11.06
N LEU A 513 26.24 0.73 -11.70
CA LEU A 513 26.59 1.39 -12.97
C LEU A 513 25.63 1.01 -14.10
N TYR A 514 25.22 -0.28 -14.18
CA TYR A 514 24.24 -0.74 -15.17
C TYR A 514 22.89 -0.03 -14.98
N ASN A 515 22.42 0.07 -13.73
CA ASN A 515 21.17 0.76 -13.42
C ASN A 515 21.23 2.27 -13.70
N GLU A 516 22.38 2.92 -13.41
CA GLU A 516 22.64 4.31 -13.78
C GLU A 516 22.63 4.51 -15.31
N ALA A 517 23.25 3.60 -16.05
CA ALA A 517 23.27 3.66 -17.52
C ALA A 517 21.85 3.58 -18.12
N LEU A 518 21.00 2.69 -17.58
CA LEU A 518 19.60 2.60 -17.99
C LEU A 518 18.79 3.87 -17.63
N ASN A 519 19.14 4.57 -16.55
CA ASN A 519 18.55 5.87 -16.24
C ASN A 519 18.96 6.95 -17.26
N LEU A 520 20.25 7.00 -17.63
CA LEU A 520 20.77 7.93 -18.65
C LEU A 520 20.12 7.65 -20.01
N GLN A 521 19.98 6.39 -20.39
CA GLN A 521 19.25 5.98 -21.59
C GLN A 521 17.82 6.52 -21.60
N ASN A 522 17.08 6.35 -20.49
CA ASN A 522 15.70 6.83 -20.36
C ASN A 522 15.62 8.38 -20.40
N ALA A 523 16.68 9.06 -20.03
CA ALA A 523 16.82 10.52 -20.12
C ALA A 523 17.30 10.99 -21.52
N GLY A 524 17.63 10.08 -22.44
CA GLY A 524 18.16 10.40 -23.78
C GLY A 524 19.66 10.69 -23.82
N ASP A 525 20.37 10.54 -22.72
CA ASP A 525 21.84 10.67 -22.68
C ASP A 525 22.50 9.34 -23.07
N TYR A 526 22.49 9.04 -24.36
CA TYR A 526 23.06 7.82 -24.91
C TYR A 526 24.59 7.74 -24.77
N ARG A 527 25.30 8.88 -24.85
CA ARG A 527 26.78 8.91 -24.70
C ARG A 527 27.18 8.61 -23.26
N GLY A 528 26.56 9.24 -22.28
CA GLY A 528 26.78 8.94 -20.87
C GLY A 528 26.43 7.51 -20.51
N ALA A 529 25.36 6.97 -21.09
CA ALA A 529 25.00 5.57 -20.94
C ALA A 529 26.08 4.61 -21.48
N ILE A 530 26.64 4.86 -22.67
CA ILE A 530 27.74 4.06 -23.26
C ILE A 530 28.97 4.04 -22.36
N GLU A 531 29.37 5.17 -21.80
CA GLU A 531 30.53 5.26 -20.90
C GLU A 531 30.35 4.36 -19.68
N LYS A 532 29.20 4.46 -19.01
CA LYS A 532 28.86 3.60 -17.88
C LYS A 532 28.82 2.11 -18.27
N LEU A 533 28.17 1.77 -19.39
CA LEU A 533 28.06 0.40 -19.87
C LEU A 533 29.41 -0.23 -20.23
N LYS A 534 30.33 0.53 -20.83
CA LYS A 534 31.71 0.07 -21.08
C LYS A 534 32.44 -0.24 -19.79
N ARG A 535 32.22 0.57 -18.74
CA ARG A 535 32.79 0.26 -17.41
C ARG A 535 32.16 -1.00 -16.82
N VAL A 536 30.83 -1.18 -16.94
CA VAL A 536 30.14 -2.42 -16.57
C VAL A 536 30.75 -3.63 -17.27
N ALA A 537 31.03 -3.55 -18.57
CA ALA A 537 31.64 -4.64 -19.34
C ALA A 537 33.07 -4.98 -18.89
N GLN A 538 33.78 -4.04 -18.25
CA GLN A 538 35.14 -4.26 -17.72
C GLN A 538 35.14 -4.91 -16.34
N ILE A 539 34.24 -4.47 -15.43
CA ILE A 539 34.25 -4.89 -14.02
C ILE A 539 33.20 -5.94 -13.69
N GLY A 540 32.23 -6.13 -14.56
CA GLY A 540 31.11 -7.07 -14.37
C GLY A 540 31.48 -8.51 -14.73
N PRO A 541 30.55 -9.45 -14.50
CA PRO A 541 30.76 -10.86 -14.83
C PRO A 541 30.90 -11.05 -16.34
N SER A 542 31.79 -11.98 -16.73
CA SER A 542 32.11 -12.27 -18.14
C SER A 542 30.95 -12.86 -18.94
N ASP A 543 29.94 -13.43 -18.26
CA ASP A 543 28.74 -14.03 -18.83
C ASP A 543 27.56 -13.02 -18.99
N PHE A 544 27.82 -11.71 -18.84
CA PHE A 544 26.78 -10.69 -18.88
C PHE A 544 26.53 -10.13 -20.31
N ALA A 545 25.90 -10.95 -21.16
CA ALA A 545 25.64 -10.59 -22.57
C ALA A 545 24.77 -9.32 -22.73
N TRP A 546 23.83 -9.07 -21.85
CA TRP A 546 22.91 -7.92 -21.95
C TRP A 546 23.62 -6.55 -21.87
N VAL A 547 24.81 -6.47 -21.29
CA VAL A 547 25.59 -5.22 -21.30
C VAL A 547 26.01 -4.84 -22.72
N TYR A 548 26.39 -5.82 -23.53
CA TYR A 548 26.78 -5.58 -24.93
C TYR A 548 25.58 -5.26 -25.80
N THR A 549 24.43 -5.89 -25.56
CA THR A 549 23.15 -5.50 -26.17
C THR A 549 22.84 -4.03 -25.89
N SER A 550 22.92 -3.62 -24.60
CA SER A 550 22.65 -2.25 -24.20
C SER A 550 23.63 -1.25 -24.82
N ILE A 551 24.93 -1.58 -24.97
CA ILE A 551 25.90 -0.72 -25.65
C ILE A 551 25.52 -0.57 -27.13
N GLY A 552 25.21 -1.66 -27.81
CA GLY A 552 24.82 -1.65 -29.23
C GLY A 552 23.54 -0.84 -29.49
N GLU A 553 22.56 -0.98 -28.61
CA GLU A 553 21.31 -0.17 -28.62
C GLU A 553 21.60 1.33 -28.53
N GLN A 554 22.50 1.77 -27.64
CA GLN A 554 22.85 3.18 -27.52
C GLN A 554 23.54 3.71 -28.79
N TYR A 555 24.44 2.92 -29.39
CA TYR A 555 25.07 3.30 -30.67
C TYR A 555 24.06 3.38 -31.81
N TYR A 556 23.04 2.49 -31.83
CA TYR A 556 21.94 2.60 -32.79
C TYR A 556 21.20 3.95 -32.67
N PHE A 557 20.87 4.38 -31.46
CA PHE A 557 20.20 5.66 -31.22
C PHE A 557 21.10 6.87 -31.57
N LEU A 558 22.41 6.71 -31.54
CA LEU A 558 23.38 7.73 -32.01
C LEU A 558 23.63 7.68 -33.53
N ASN A 559 22.97 6.77 -34.27
CA ASN A 559 23.17 6.48 -35.67
C ASN A 559 24.60 5.98 -36.03
N ASP A 560 25.37 5.51 -35.03
CA ASP A 560 26.66 4.85 -35.25
C ASP A 560 26.43 3.35 -35.45
N TYR A 561 25.92 3.02 -36.62
CA TYR A 561 25.50 1.64 -36.94
C TYR A 561 26.67 0.65 -36.97
N SER A 562 27.87 1.10 -37.32
CA SER A 562 29.08 0.26 -37.35
C SER A 562 29.45 -0.22 -35.93
N GLN A 563 29.50 0.71 -34.97
CA GLN A 563 29.73 0.32 -33.57
C GLN A 563 28.54 -0.46 -33.00
N GLY A 564 27.31 -0.06 -33.35
CA GLY A 564 26.10 -0.78 -32.97
C GLY A 564 26.17 -2.26 -33.35
N GLU A 565 26.43 -2.54 -34.64
CA GLU A 565 26.55 -3.89 -35.18
C GLU A 565 27.61 -4.72 -34.42
N LYS A 566 28.80 -4.12 -34.23
CA LYS A 566 29.90 -4.78 -33.51
C LYS A 566 29.52 -5.28 -32.13
N TYR A 567 28.86 -4.42 -31.32
CA TYR A 567 28.49 -4.78 -29.96
C TYR A 567 27.28 -5.73 -29.91
N LEU A 568 26.32 -5.58 -30.82
CA LEU A 568 25.16 -6.49 -30.91
C LEU A 568 25.60 -7.89 -31.33
N LYS A 569 26.49 -8.05 -32.31
CA LYS A 569 27.08 -9.34 -32.69
C LYS A 569 27.81 -9.99 -31.50
N LYS A 570 28.58 -9.21 -30.74
CA LYS A 570 29.23 -9.71 -29.54
C LYS A 570 28.25 -10.24 -28.51
N ALA A 571 27.11 -9.56 -28.32
CA ALA A 571 26.05 -10.03 -27.41
C ALA A 571 25.47 -11.36 -27.88
N ILE A 572 25.20 -11.50 -29.17
CA ILE A 572 24.63 -12.72 -29.78
C ILE A 572 25.63 -13.88 -29.74
N GLU A 573 26.91 -13.62 -29.96
CA GLU A 573 27.98 -14.64 -29.80
C GLU A 573 28.03 -15.21 -28.38
N MET A 574 27.76 -14.37 -27.38
CA MET A 574 27.72 -14.80 -25.98
C MET A 574 26.40 -15.52 -25.63
N ASP A 575 25.28 -15.04 -26.17
CA ASP A 575 23.95 -15.57 -25.90
C ASP A 575 23.00 -15.30 -27.09
N ASP A 576 22.74 -16.35 -27.90
CA ASP A 576 21.82 -16.28 -29.06
C ASP A 576 20.35 -15.95 -28.67
N TYR A 577 20.00 -16.02 -27.37
CA TYR A 577 18.68 -15.62 -26.88
C TYR A 577 18.54 -14.12 -26.59
N CYS A 578 19.52 -13.29 -26.95
CA CYS A 578 19.44 -11.84 -26.81
C CYS A 578 18.48 -11.24 -27.87
N VAL A 579 17.16 -11.35 -27.63
CA VAL A 579 16.10 -10.88 -28.55
C VAL A 579 16.26 -9.41 -28.92
N ASP A 580 16.63 -8.57 -27.96
CA ASP A 580 16.85 -7.14 -28.18
C ASP A 580 18.05 -6.91 -29.12
N ALA A 581 19.10 -7.74 -29.03
CA ALA A 581 20.26 -7.64 -29.92
C ALA A 581 19.87 -7.97 -31.38
N HIS A 582 19.15 -9.07 -31.58
CA HIS A 582 18.60 -9.43 -32.90
C HIS A 582 17.69 -8.32 -33.45
N PHE A 583 16.85 -7.71 -32.60
CA PHE A 583 15.94 -6.64 -33.00
C PHE A 583 16.72 -5.41 -33.51
N PHE A 584 17.68 -4.91 -32.76
CA PHE A 584 18.43 -3.74 -33.20
C PHE A 584 19.35 -4.05 -34.39
N LEU A 585 19.91 -5.27 -34.45
CA LEU A 585 20.71 -5.72 -35.58
C LEU A 585 19.88 -5.78 -36.88
N SER A 586 18.65 -6.33 -36.82
CA SER A 586 17.75 -6.31 -37.97
C SER A 586 17.45 -4.88 -38.44
N LYS A 587 17.27 -3.92 -37.53
CA LYS A 587 17.06 -2.51 -37.89
C LYS A 587 18.29 -1.88 -38.53
N ILE A 588 19.50 -2.20 -38.07
CA ILE A 588 20.76 -1.75 -38.70
C ILE A 588 20.85 -2.28 -40.11
N TYR A 589 20.59 -3.57 -40.33
CA TYR A 589 20.62 -4.20 -41.65
C TYR A 589 19.60 -3.63 -42.61
N LEU A 590 18.36 -3.36 -42.14
CA LEU A 590 17.35 -2.69 -42.95
C LEU A 590 17.78 -1.28 -43.38
N ASN A 591 18.40 -0.51 -42.48
CA ASN A 591 18.92 0.82 -42.80
C ASN A 591 20.09 0.77 -43.83
N GLY A 592 20.82 -0.34 -43.85
CA GLY A 592 21.91 -0.62 -44.82
C GLY A 592 21.46 -1.31 -46.10
N ASN A 593 20.15 -1.51 -46.31
CA ASN A 593 19.56 -2.29 -47.43
C ASN A 593 20.01 -3.76 -47.51
N MET A 594 20.45 -4.33 -46.38
CA MET A 594 20.83 -5.74 -46.23
C MET A 594 19.60 -6.57 -45.84
N ASN A 595 18.68 -6.76 -46.77
CA ASN A 595 17.36 -7.34 -46.47
C ASN A 595 17.43 -8.83 -46.08
N LEU A 596 18.35 -9.59 -46.62
CA LEU A 596 18.51 -11.03 -46.31
C LEU A 596 18.98 -11.23 -44.85
N GLU A 597 20.00 -10.47 -44.44
CA GLU A 597 20.54 -10.50 -43.09
C GLU A 597 19.48 -10.01 -42.08
N ALA A 598 18.74 -8.96 -42.41
CA ALA A 598 17.65 -8.47 -41.58
C ALA A 598 16.56 -9.55 -41.39
N GLN A 599 16.21 -10.29 -42.42
CA GLN A 599 15.23 -11.38 -42.34
C GLN A 599 15.72 -12.52 -41.44
N GLN A 600 17.01 -12.90 -41.51
CA GLN A 600 17.58 -13.92 -40.63
C GLN A 600 17.46 -13.51 -39.15
N GLU A 601 17.74 -12.27 -38.82
CA GLU A 601 17.56 -11.76 -37.47
C GLU A 601 16.09 -11.75 -37.04
N GLU A 602 15.17 -11.38 -37.91
CA GLU A 602 13.74 -11.41 -37.63
C GLU A 602 13.23 -12.84 -37.40
N GLU A 603 13.75 -13.84 -38.07
CA GLU A 603 13.41 -15.26 -37.82
C GLU A 603 13.81 -15.70 -36.40
N LYS A 604 14.97 -15.24 -35.91
CA LYS A 604 15.40 -15.46 -34.54
C LYS A 604 14.45 -14.82 -33.53
N ILE A 605 14.05 -13.57 -33.77
CA ILE A 605 13.08 -12.88 -32.92
C ILE A 605 11.75 -13.63 -32.89
N ARG A 606 11.23 -14.09 -34.04
CA ARG A 606 10.00 -14.90 -34.14
C ARG A 606 10.09 -16.20 -33.36
N LYS A 607 11.25 -16.84 -33.38
CA LYS A 607 11.53 -18.08 -32.65
C LYS A 607 11.53 -17.86 -31.14
N TYR A 608 12.24 -16.84 -30.64
CA TYR A 608 12.47 -16.64 -29.21
C TYR A 608 11.36 -15.80 -28.54
N SER A 609 10.78 -14.82 -29.24
CA SER A 609 9.74 -13.93 -28.73
C SER A 609 8.54 -13.85 -29.70
N PRO A 610 7.81 -14.96 -29.94
CA PRO A 610 6.66 -14.97 -30.85
C PRO A 610 5.57 -14.00 -30.45
N SER A 611 5.46 -13.68 -29.17
CA SER A 611 4.51 -12.73 -28.60
C SER A 611 4.67 -11.29 -29.12
N LEU A 612 5.88 -10.90 -29.59
CA LEU A 612 6.09 -9.61 -30.26
C LEU A 612 5.26 -9.47 -31.55
N PHE A 613 4.97 -10.58 -32.21
CA PHE A 613 4.19 -10.64 -33.45
C PHE A 613 2.73 -11.07 -33.21
N GLY A 614 2.27 -11.12 -31.97
CA GLY A 614 0.92 -11.57 -31.61
C GLY A 614 0.73 -13.10 -31.73
N LEU A 615 1.80 -13.87 -31.87
CA LEU A 615 1.76 -15.33 -31.92
C LEU A 615 1.75 -15.91 -30.51
N LYS A 616 1.07 -17.05 -30.31
CA LYS A 616 1.09 -17.75 -29.01
C LYS A 616 2.48 -18.34 -28.76
N GLY A 617 3.00 -18.14 -27.56
CA GLY A 617 4.21 -18.80 -27.09
C GLY A 617 3.90 -20.28 -26.83
N ARG A 618 4.75 -21.17 -27.31
CA ARG A 618 4.75 -22.60 -26.95
C ARG A 618 5.67 -22.88 -25.80
#